data_db591228642e64cca9511196c6e65a9b
#
_entry.id   db591228642e64cca9511196c6e65a9b
#
_cell.length_a   1.000
_cell.length_b   1.000
_cell.length_c   1.000
_cell.angle_alpha   90.00
_cell.angle_beta   90.00
_cell.angle_gamma   90.00
#
_symmetry.space_group_name_H-M   'P 1'
#
loop_
_entity.id
_entity.type
_entity.pdbx_description
1 polymer ?
#
loop_
_entity_poly.entity_id
_entity_poly.type
_entity_poly.pdbx_seq_one_letter_code
_entity_poly.pdbx_strand_id
1 'polypeptide(L)'
;MSESCTKSDERWLTLMNEASAWFDGPTGRQLLEQEQRAIGHELSRCFGSYLVHYGPFANTPIEPQKIKRSVRLGPPLAGVEIVCEEQSWPIGEHAADVVVVQHGLDFSLSPHALLREAARSVRPGGHLLIVGVNPWSAWGATRLVSRKAFRHARCIRPTRVSDWLNLLGFALEKRRFGCYCPPLSSSQWQARLSGLELAGQRLQLPAGGFYLLVARKLMVGLRPLRQSRRERMGQLLPMPVAKVSRRDAEQ
;
A
#
# COMPACT_ATOMS: atom_id res chain seq x y z
N MET A 1 19.70 25.17 -14.15
CA MET A 1 18.59 24.29 -13.76
C MET A 1 18.69 22.88 -14.33
N SER A 2 19.40 22.62 -15.44
CA SER A 2 19.47 21.28 -16.06
C SER A 2 20.45 20.29 -15.37
N GLU A 3 21.58 20.72 -14.84
CA GLU A 3 22.58 19.81 -14.23
C GLU A 3 22.14 19.19 -12.89
N SER A 4 21.32 19.88 -12.11
CA SER A 4 20.81 19.32 -10.85
C SER A 4 19.70 18.28 -11.08
N CYS A 5 18.92 18.43 -12.14
CA CYS A 5 17.89 17.47 -12.54
C CYS A 5 18.55 16.15 -12.99
N THR A 6 19.56 16.21 -13.87
CA THR A 6 20.28 15.04 -14.37
C THR A 6 20.95 14.22 -13.24
N LYS A 7 21.58 14.86 -12.26
CA LYS A 7 22.20 14.17 -11.11
C LYS A 7 21.16 13.50 -10.19
N SER A 8 19.99 14.08 -10.05
CA SER A 8 18.88 13.47 -9.28
C SER A 8 18.38 12.22 -9.96
N ASP A 9 18.20 12.28 -11.27
CA ASP A 9 17.70 11.16 -12.07
C ASP A 9 18.68 9.99 -12.08
N GLU A 10 19.99 10.24 -12.27
CA GLU A 10 21.03 9.22 -12.18
C GLU A 10 21.05 8.54 -10.80
N ARG A 11 20.91 9.31 -9.74
CA ARG A 11 20.89 8.78 -8.38
C ARG A 11 19.67 7.91 -8.12
N TRP A 12 18.51 8.33 -8.61
CA TRP A 12 17.28 7.54 -8.52
C TRP A 12 17.38 6.26 -9.33
N LEU A 13 17.88 6.32 -10.57
CA LEU A 13 18.13 5.15 -11.42
C LEU A 13 19.06 4.13 -10.75
N THR A 14 20.15 4.62 -10.15
CA THR A 14 21.10 3.75 -9.40
C THR A 14 20.39 3.04 -8.25
N LEU A 15 19.58 3.78 -7.48
CA LEU A 15 18.82 3.24 -6.36
C LEU A 15 17.81 2.16 -6.80
N MET A 16 17.11 2.41 -7.90
CA MET A 16 16.11 1.48 -8.45
C MET A 16 16.77 0.22 -9.04
N ASN A 17 17.93 0.36 -9.70
CA ASN A 17 18.73 -0.77 -10.20
C ASN A 17 19.22 -1.65 -9.06
N GLU A 18 19.77 -1.05 -8.01
CA GLU A 18 20.21 -1.79 -6.82
C GLU A 18 19.06 -2.51 -6.13
N ALA A 19 17.90 -1.87 -6.05
CA ALA A 19 16.68 -2.47 -5.49
C ALA A 19 16.22 -3.66 -6.34
N SER A 20 16.15 -3.51 -7.66
CA SER A 20 15.79 -4.59 -8.58
C SER A 20 16.72 -5.79 -8.45
N ALA A 21 18.03 -5.56 -8.44
CA ALA A 21 19.03 -6.62 -8.26
C ALA A 21 18.89 -7.34 -6.91
N TRP A 22 18.48 -6.62 -5.86
CA TRP A 22 18.22 -7.23 -4.56
C TRP A 22 16.97 -8.11 -4.59
N PHE A 23 15.87 -7.64 -5.21
CA PHE A 23 14.63 -8.40 -5.34
C PHE A 23 14.78 -9.64 -6.22
N ASP A 24 15.74 -9.65 -7.16
CA ASP A 24 16.10 -10.83 -7.94
C ASP A 24 16.87 -11.90 -7.16
N GLY A 25 17.39 -11.56 -5.99
CA GLY A 25 18.00 -12.51 -5.08
C GLY A 25 17.00 -13.45 -4.40
N PRO A 26 17.47 -14.57 -3.80
CA PRO A 26 16.57 -15.59 -3.23
C PRO A 26 15.68 -15.04 -2.11
N THR A 27 16.22 -14.18 -1.26
CA THR A 27 15.47 -13.54 -0.16
C THR A 27 14.45 -12.55 -0.69
N GLY A 28 14.82 -11.74 -1.69
CA GLY A 28 13.90 -10.79 -2.34
C GLY A 28 12.75 -11.48 -3.04
N ARG A 29 13.02 -12.54 -3.78
CA ARG A 29 11.96 -13.34 -4.46
C ARG A 29 10.96 -13.93 -3.48
N GLN A 30 11.41 -14.44 -2.34
CA GLN A 30 10.53 -14.96 -1.30
C GLN A 30 9.58 -13.88 -0.77
N LEU A 31 10.09 -12.67 -0.55
CA LEU A 31 9.28 -11.53 -0.13
C LEU A 31 8.24 -11.18 -1.20
N LEU A 32 8.68 -11.03 -2.45
CA LEU A 32 7.80 -10.71 -3.58
C LEU A 32 6.69 -11.74 -3.79
N GLU A 33 6.97 -13.04 -3.65
CA GLU A 33 5.95 -14.09 -3.77
C GLU A 33 4.84 -13.94 -2.73
N GLN A 34 5.19 -13.60 -1.49
CA GLN A 34 4.20 -13.38 -0.45
C GLN A 34 3.39 -12.11 -0.69
N GLU A 35 4.04 -11.05 -1.13
CA GLU A 35 3.39 -9.80 -1.50
C GLU A 35 2.43 -9.98 -2.66
N GLN A 36 2.84 -10.73 -3.69
CA GLN A 36 1.98 -11.03 -4.84
C GLN A 36 0.71 -11.78 -4.45
N ARG A 37 0.82 -12.75 -3.52
CA ARG A 37 -0.37 -13.42 -2.98
C ARG A 37 -1.30 -12.45 -2.28
N ALA A 38 -0.73 -11.53 -1.47
CA ALA A 38 -1.51 -10.52 -0.77
C ALA A 38 -2.15 -9.51 -1.74
N ILE A 39 -1.39 -9.02 -2.72
CA ILE A 39 -1.88 -8.11 -3.77
C ILE A 39 -2.96 -8.80 -4.60
N GLY A 40 -2.71 -10.01 -5.09
CA GLY A 40 -3.66 -10.79 -5.90
C GLY A 40 -4.99 -11.02 -5.18
N HIS A 41 -4.94 -11.31 -3.87
CA HIS A 41 -6.14 -11.43 -3.06
C HIS A 41 -6.95 -10.12 -3.00
N GLU A 42 -6.32 -8.95 -2.92
CA GLU A 42 -7.04 -7.68 -2.92
C GLU A 42 -7.51 -7.29 -4.33
N LEU A 43 -6.69 -7.56 -5.36
CA LEU A 43 -7.06 -7.31 -6.76
C LEU A 43 -8.23 -8.18 -7.23
N SER A 44 -8.44 -9.37 -6.66
CA SER A 44 -9.61 -10.21 -6.99
C SER A 44 -10.96 -9.53 -6.69
N ARG A 45 -10.95 -8.48 -5.87
CA ARG A 45 -12.11 -7.66 -5.49
C ARG A 45 -12.21 -6.36 -6.27
N CYS A 46 -11.17 -6.02 -7.03
CA CYS A 46 -11.14 -4.83 -7.86
C CYS A 46 -11.60 -5.16 -9.28
N PHE A 47 -12.32 -4.24 -9.89
CA PHE A 47 -12.81 -4.35 -11.27
C PHE A 47 -12.38 -3.12 -12.04
N GLY A 48 -12.12 -3.27 -13.31
CA GLY A 48 -11.82 -2.12 -14.13
C GLY A 48 -11.25 -2.45 -15.50
N SER A 49 -10.81 -1.41 -16.19
CA SER A 49 -10.18 -1.51 -17.49
C SER A 49 -8.67 -1.44 -17.41
N TYR A 50 -8.13 -0.63 -16.50
CA TYR A 50 -6.70 -0.35 -16.42
C TYR A 50 -6.14 -0.48 -15.01
N LEU A 51 -5.06 -1.27 -14.92
CA LEU A 51 -4.19 -1.36 -13.76
C LEU A 51 -2.82 -0.78 -14.11
N VAL A 52 -2.33 0.09 -13.26
CA VAL A 52 -0.96 0.63 -13.34
C VAL A 52 -0.15 0.04 -12.20
N HIS A 53 0.99 -0.57 -12.52
CA HIS A 53 1.90 -1.15 -11.55
C HIS A 53 3.25 -0.44 -11.59
N TYR A 54 3.65 0.16 -10.49
CA TYR A 54 4.91 0.89 -10.33
C TYR A 54 5.80 0.24 -9.27
N GLY A 55 7.08 0.04 -9.59
CA GLY A 55 8.06 -0.50 -8.64
C GLY A 55 9.43 -0.80 -9.25
N PRO A 56 10.43 -1.18 -8.40
CA PRO A 56 11.80 -1.46 -8.86
C PRO A 56 11.99 -2.86 -9.46
N PHE A 57 10.96 -3.69 -9.51
CA PHE A 57 11.06 -5.07 -10.00
C PHE A 57 10.28 -5.20 -11.31
N ALA A 58 10.93 -5.87 -12.23
CA ALA A 58 10.43 -5.97 -13.58
C ALA A 58 9.86 -7.37 -13.90
N ASN A 59 10.33 -8.41 -13.23
CA ASN A 59 10.14 -9.79 -13.70
C ASN A 59 8.89 -10.50 -13.17
N THR A 60 8.12 -9.86 -12.32
CA THR A 60 6.94 -10.49 -11.71
C THR A 60 5.67 -9.73 -12.07
N PRO A 61 4.98 -10.14 -13.17
CA PRO A 61 3.73 -9.50 -13.56
C PRO A 61 2.65 -9.73 -12.50
N ILE A 62 1.89 -8.69 -12.20
CA ILE A 62 0.63 -8.85 -11.50
C ILE A 62 -0.43 -9.08 -12.57
N GLU A 63 -1.01 -10.27 -12.59
CA GLU A 63 -2.10 -10.62 -13.50
C GLU A 63 -3.45 -10.47 -12.79
N PRO A 64 -4.15 -9.36 -12.96
CA PRO A 64 -5.45 -9.16 -12.36
C PRO A 64 -6.51 -9.95 -13.13
N GLN A 65 -7.30 -10.77 -12.43
CA GLN A 65 -8.34 -11.61 -13.06
C GLN A 65 -9.52 -10.80 -13.63
N LYS A 66 -9.79 -9.61 -13.09
CA LYS A 66 -10.99 -8.81 -13.38
C LYS A 66 -10.69 -7.42 -13.93
N ILE A 67 -9.44 -7.17 -14.33
CA ILE A 67 -9.01 -5.93 -14.96
C ILE A 67 -8.47 -6.26 -16.34
N LYS A 68 -8.94 -5.55 -17.35
CA LYS A 68 -8.70 -5.92 -18.77
C LYS A 68 -7.25 -5.74 -19.20
N ARG A 69 -6.56 -4.73 -18.70
CA ARG A 69 -5.19 -4.38 -19.09
C ARG A 69 -4.39 -3.97 -17.86
N SER A 70 -3.17 -4.45 -17.76
CA SER A 70 -2.17 -3.98 -16.81
C SER A 70 -1.01 -3.35 -17.56
N VAL A 71 -0.40 -2.34 -16.99
CA VAL A 71 0.78 -1.68 -17.51
C VAL A 71 1.79 -1.46 -16.40
N ARG A 72 3.06 -1.74 -16.69
CA ARG A 72 4.15 -1.53 -15.75
C ARG A 72 4.90 -0.25 -16.05
N LEU A 73 4.94 0.63 -15.04
CA LEU A 73 5.68 1.87 -15.06
C LEU A 73 6.92 1.77 -14.18
N GLY A 74 7.97 2.45 -14.59
CA GLY A 74 9.18 2.57 -13.78
C GLY A 74 10.35 3.13 -14.54
N PRO A 75 11.55 3.08 -13.94
CA PRO A 75 12.79 3.37 -14.64
C PRO A 75 13.04 2.35 -15.77
N PRO A 76 14.00 2.59 -16.65
CA PRO A 76 14.34 1.67 -17.76
C PRO A 76 14.95 0.37 -17.25
N LEU A 77 14.13 -0.46 -16.62
CA LEU A 77 14.44 -1.80 -16.12
C LEU A 77 13.78 -2.86 -17.01
N ALA A 78 14.31 -4.09 -16.95
CA ALA A 78 13.73 -5.20 -17.69
C ALA A 78 12.27 -5.43 -17.28
N GLY A 79 11.36 -5.58 -18.26
CA GLY A 79 9.93 -5.82 -18.05
C GLY A 79 9.09 -4.57 -17.75
N VAL A 80 9.67 -3.37 -17.70
CA VAL A 80 8.94 -2.10 -17.69
C VAL A 80 8.40 -1.85 -19.09
N GLU A 81 7.11 -1.58 -19.21
CA GLU A 81 6.44 -1.32 -20.49
C GLU A 81 6.44 0.17 -20.84
N ILE A 82 6.35 1.02 -19.82
CA ILE A 82 6.39 2.47 -19.99
C ILE A 82 7.45 3.03 -19.05
N VAL A 83 8.51 3.56 -19.66
CA VAL A 83 9.57 4.26 -18.92
C VAL A 83 9.07 5.63 -18.49
N CYS A 84 9.23 5.95 -17.21
CA CYS A 84 8.85 7.24 -16.66
C CYS A 84 9.82 7.68 -15.56
N GLU A 85 9.81 8.97 -15.29
CA GLU A 85 10.44 9.55 -14.12
C GLU A 85 9.59 9.34 -12.87
N GLU A 86 10.21 9.43 -11.71
CA GLU A 86 9.55 9.25 -10.43
C GLU A 86 8.37 10.24 -10.24
N GLN A 87 8.54 11.48 -10.69
CA GLN A 87 7.61 12.57 -10.43
C GLN A 87 6.71 12.93 -11.61
N SER A 88 6.88 12.25 -12.75
CA SER A 88 6.16 12.54 -13.98
C SER A 88 5.75 11.25 -14.69
N TRP A 89 4.52 10.84 -14.44
CA TRP A 89 3.97 9.64 -15.08
C TRP A 89 3.23 10.01 -16.36
N PRO A 90 3.52 9.33 -17.48
CA PRO A 90 2.82 9.54 -18.75
C PRO A 90 1.43 8.90 -18.73
N ILE A 91 0.72 9.03 -17.62
CA ILE A 91 -0.63 8.54 -17.40
C ILE A 91 -1.55 9.75 -17.21
N GLY A 92 -2.67 9.75 -17.95
CA GLY A 92 -3.68 10.77 -17.80
C GLY A 92 -4.29 10.84 -16.41
N GLU A 93 -4.80 11.99 -16.03
CA GLU A 93 -5.54 12.15 -14.78
C GLU A 93 -6.78 11.25 -14.81
N HIS A 94 -7.02 10.54 -13.69
CA HIS A 94 -8.17 9.65 -13.54
C HIS A 94 -8.26 8.49 -14.56
N ALA A 95 -7.14 8.11 -15.18
CA ALA A 95 -7.13 7.09 -16.22
C ALA A 95 -7.10 5.65 -15.67
N ALA A 96 -6.61 5.43 -14.46
CA ALA A 96 -6.45 4.11 -13.87
C ALA A 96 -7.57 3.76 -12.88
N ASP A 97 -8.10 2.55 -12.99
CA ASP A 97 -9.03 1.98 -12.02
C ASP A 97 -8.31 1.55 -10.75
N VAL A 98 -7.14 0.96 -10.92
CA VAL A 98 -6.27 0.52 -9.85
C VAL A 98 -4.83 0.92 -10.12
N VAL A 99 -4.17 1.46 -9.11
CA VAL A 99 -2.73 1.71 -9.12
C VAL A 99 -2.10 0.89 -8.00
N VAL A 100 -1.05 0.14 -8.31
CA VAL A 100 -0.24 -0.61 -7.36
C VAL A 100 1.15 0.03 -7.30
N VAL A 101 1.52 0.56 -6.14
CA VAL A 101 2.88 1.05 -5.87
C VAL A 101 3.54 0.06 -4.95
N GLN A 102 4.43 -0.77 -5.50
CA GLN A 102 5.11 -1.81 -4.75
C GLN A 102 6.58 -1.40 -4.56
N HIS A 103 6.97 -1.16 -3.31
CA HIS A 103 8.28 -0.64 -2.91
C HIS A 103 8.72 0.67 -3.56
N GLY A 104 7.86 1.29 -4.37
CA GLY A 104 8.16 2.57 -5.01
C GLY A 104 8.48 3.66 -3.99
N LEU A 105 7.76 3.71 -2.86
CA LEU A 105 8.01 4.69 -1.81
C LEU A 105 9.29 4.43 -1.02
N ASP A 106 9.70 3.16 -0.89
CA ASP A 106 10.89 2.77 -0.14
C ASP A 106 12.17 3.20 -0.86
N PHE A 107 12.17 3.15 -2.20
CA PHE A 107 13.31 3.50 -3.05
C PHE A 107 13.13 4.82 -3.80
N SER A 108 12.28 5.67 -3.30
CA SER A 108 12.00 6.99 -3.86
C SER A 108 12.93 8.06 -3.29
N LEU A 109 13.36 9.00 -4.12
CA LEU A 109 13.99 10.24 -3.67
C LEU A 109 12.94 11.25 -3.19
N SER A 110 11.76 11.24 -3.79
CA SER A 110 10.66 12.15 -3.51
C SER A 110 9.33 11.42 -3.29
N PRO A 111 9.17 10.66 -2.17
CA PRO A 111 8.01 9.78 -1.98
C PRO A 111 6.66 10.52 -1.97
N HIS A 112 6.65 11.81 -1.59
CA HIS A 112 5.44 12.63 -1.66
C HIS A 112 5.03 12.97 -3.10
N ALA A 113 6.01 13.25 -3.96
CA ALA A 113 5.74 13.54 -5.37
C ALA A 113 5.26 12.28 -6.10
N LEU A 114 5.94 11.15 -5.88
CA LEU A 114 5.53 9.84 -6.39
C LEU A 114 4.09 9.50 -5.97
N LEU A 115 3.77 9.64 -4.68
CA LEU A 115 2.44 9.34 -4.18
C LEU A 115 1.37 10.27 -4.78
N ARG A 116 1.71 11.53 -5.05
CA ARG A 116 0.82 12.48 -5.70
C ARG A 116 0.54 12.10 -7.15
N GLU A 117 1.55 11.65 -7.90
CA GLU A 117 1.38 11.15 -9.27
C GLU A 117 0.52 9.87 -9.30
N ALA A 118 0.78 8.92 -8.40
CA ALA A 118 -0.05 7.75 -8.25
C ALA A 118 -1.52 8.14 -7.94
N ALA A 119 -1.72 9.07 -7.01
CA ALA A 119 -3.04 9.55 -6.63
C ALA A 119 -3.77 10.28 -7.76
N ARG A 120 -3.04 11.09 -8.57
CA ARG A 120 -3.57 11.79 -9.74
C ARG A 120 -4.10 10.80 -10.77
N SER A 121 -3.35 9.74 -11.02
CA SER A 121 -3.69 8.73 -12.03
C SER A 121 -4.92 7.89 -11.67
N VAL A 122 -5.23 7.70 -10.38
CA VAL A 122 -6.40 6.93 -9.94
C VAL A 122 -7.69 7.71 -10.18
N ARG A 123 -8.69 7.07 -10.78
CA ARG A 123 -10.03 7.65 -10.96
C ARG A 123 -10.79 7.79 -9.62
N PRO A 124 -11.77 8.71 -9.53
CA PRO A 124 -12.68 8.74 -8.38
C PRO A 124 -13.39 7.39 -8.18
N GLY A 125 -13.38 6.87 -6.96
CA GLY A 125 -13.87 5.53 -6.65
C GLY A 125 -12.92 4.38 -6.95
N GLY A 126 -11.77 4.63 -7.62
CA GLY A 126 -10.71 3.66 -7.88
C GLY A 126 -9.85 3.38 -6.64
N HIS A 127 -8.95 2.42 -6.76
CA HIS A 127 -8.13 1.93 -5.65
C HIS A 127 -6.64 2.22 -5.86
N LEU A 128 -5.97 2.55 -4.76
CA LEU A 128 -4.52 2.67 -4.67
C LEU A 128 -4.02 1.65 -3.65
N LEU A 129 -3.20 0.72 -4.12
CA LEU A 129 -2.54 -0.30 -3.31
C LEU A 129 -1.08 0.12 -3.11
N ILE A 130 -0.63 0.18 -1.86
CA ILE A 130 0.76 0.54 -1.53
C ILE A 130 1.37 -0.58 -0.73
N VAL A 131 2.46 -1.13 -1.24
CA VAL A 131 3.30 -2.11 -0.55
C VAL A 131 4.62 -1.47 -0.19
N GLY A 132 5.04 -1.66 1.04
CA GLY A 132 6.33 -1.17 1.52
C GLY A 132 6.90 -2.04 2.63
N VAL A 133 8.20 -1.91 2.85
CA VAL A 133 8.90 -2.60 3.92
C VAL A 133 8.51 -2.00 5.27
N ASN A 134 8.10 -2.87 6.19
CA ASN A 134 7.75 -2.44 7.53
C ASN A 134 9.02 -2.16 8.36
N PRO A 135 9.24 -0.90 8.80
CA PRO A 135 10.42 -0.56 9.59
C PRO A 135 10.50 -1.27 10.95
N TRP A 136 9.36 -1.71 11.49
CA TRP A 136 9.25 -2.39 12.79
C TRP A 136 9.28 -3.92 12.68
N SER A 137 9.88 -4.45 11.64
CA SER A 137 10.01 -5.88 11.40
C SER A 137 11.48 -6.32 11.38
N ALA A 138 11.68 -7.64 11.44
CA ALA A 138 13.01 -8.22 11.20
C ALA A 138 13.58 -7.81 9.83
N TRP A 139 12.72 -7.65 8.82
CA TRP A 139 13.09 -7.17 7.48
C TRP A 139 13.51 -5.70 7.49
N GLY A 140 12.82 -4.84 8.21
CA GLY A 140 13.22 -3.45 8.41
C GLY A 140 14.56 -3.32 9.15
N ALA A 141 14.84 -4.22 10.08
CA ALA A 141 16.10 -4.27 10.80
C ALA A 141 17.29 -4.70 9.90
N THR A 142 17.06 -5.50 8.85
CA THR A 142 18.14 -5.88 7.90
C THR A 142 18.74 -4.68 7.18
N ARG A 143 18.03 -3.54 7.12
CA ARG A 143 18.58 -2.27 6.63
C ARG A 143 19.85 -1.84 7.37
N LEU A 144 19.95 -2.16 8.65
CA LEU A 144 21.10 -1.79 9.49
C LEU A 144 22.31 -2.67 9.20
N VAL A 145 22.09 -3.90 8.73
CA VAL A 145 23.11 -4.91 8.51
C VAL A 145 23.45 -5.05 7.01
N SER A 146 22.51 -4.71 6.12
CA SER A 146 22.70 -4.81 4.67
C SER A 146 23.69 -3.76 4.16
N ARG A 147 24.67 -4.22 3.37
CA ARG A 147 25.67 -3.36 2.73
C ARG A 147 25.23 -2.80 1.36
N LYS A 148 24.05 -3.19 0.85
CA LYS A 148 23.57 -2.87 -0.50
C LYS A 148 22.22 -2.11 -0.45
N ALA A 149 21.38 -2.25 -1.45
CA ALA A 149 20.16 -1.48 -1.73
C ALA A 149 19.29 -1.17 -0.50
N PHE A 150 19.08 -2.13 0.41
CA PHE A 150 18.26 -1.92 1.60
C PHE A 150 18.80 -0.86 2.58
N ARG A 151 20.10 -0.55 2.54
CA ARG A 151 20.67 0.54 3.35
C ARG A 151 20.08 1.90 2.97
N HIS A 152 19.73 2.08 1.72
CA HIS A 152 19.19 3.31 1.17
C HIS A 152 17.65 3.35 1.17
N ALA A 153 17.00 2.21 1.47
CA ALA A 153 15.56 2.14 1.58
C ALA A 153 15.03 3.02 2.71
N ARG A 154 14.00 3.83 2.43
CA ARG A 154 13.42 4.77 3.41
C ARG A 154 12.54 4.08 4.45
N CYS A 155 11.97 2.91 4.15
CA CYS A 155 11.08 2.12 5.02
C CYS A 155 10.08 3.02 5.77
N ILE A 156 9.14 3.59 5.05
CA ILE A 156 8.20 4.57 5.61
C ILE A 156 7.13 3.85 6.44
N ARG A 157 6.80 4.37 7.60
CA ARG A 157 5.77 3.77 8.48
C ARG A 157 4.40 3.77 7.80
N PRO A 158 3.63 2.67 7.90
CA PRO A 158 2.31 2.58 7.27
C PRO A 158 1.33 3.64 7.78
N THR A 159 1.46 4.09 9.03
CA THR A 159 0.65 5.19 9.59
C THR A 159 0.90 6.50 8.84
N ARG A 160 2.18 6.82 8.59
CA ARG A 160 2.56 8.04 7.86
C ARG A 160 2.06 8.02 6.42
N VAL A 161 2.16 6.87 5.74
CA VAL A 161 1.60 6.71 4.39
C VAL A 161 0.08 6.87 4.42
N SER A 162 -0.60 6.33 5.44
CA SER A 162 -2.06 6.48 5.61
C SER A 162 -2.46 7.95 5.80
N ASP A 163 -1.68 8.73 6.56
CA ASP A 163 -1.93 10.17 6.75
C ASP A 163 -1.80 10.93 5.42
N TRP A 164 -0.78 10.60 4.62
CA TRP A 164 -0.60 11.20 3.28
C TRP A 164 -1.76 10.84 2.34
N LEU A 165 -2.23 9.58 2.37
CA LEU A 165 -3.38 9.15 1.58
C LEU A 165 -4.65 9.91 1.96
N ASN A 166 -4.89 10.12 3.25
CA ASN A 166 -6.03 10.92 3.72
C ASN A 166 -5.97 12.37 3.20
N LEU A 167 -4.77 12.99 3.20
CA LEU A 167 -4.57 14.33 2.65
C LEU A 167 -4.81 14.40 1.14
N LEU A 168 -4.56 13.30 0.41
CA LEU A 168 -4.80 13.19 -1.03
C LEU A 168 -6.24 12.78 -1.39
N GLY A 169 -7.13 12.71 -0.39
CA GLY A 169 -8.54 12.38 -0.61
C GLY A 169 -8.84 10.88 -0.75
N PHE A 170 -8.01 10.03 -0.17
CA PHE A 170 -8.25 8.60 -0.11
C PHE A 170 -8.77 8.18 1.27
N ALA A 171 -9.69 7.22 1.29
CA ALA A 171 -10.08 6.50 2.50
C ALA A 171 -9.32 5.19 2.57
N LEU A 172 -8.64 4.94 3.69
CA LEU A 172 -7.99 3.65 3.92
C LEU A 172 -9.07 2.60 4.21
N GLU A 173 -9.17 1.58 3.35
CA GLU A 173 -10.11 0.48 3.54
C GLU A 173 -9.49 -0.67 4.32
N LYS A 174 -8.21 -1.00 4.02
CA LYS A 174 -7.52 -2.13 4.65
C LYS A 174 -6.05 -1.84 4.88
N ARG A 175 -5.54 -2.46 5.93
CA ARG A 175 -4.12 -2.58 6.23
C ARG A 175 -3.83 -4.05 6.51
N ARG A 176 -2.87 -4.61 5.80
CA ARG A 176 -2.40 -5.98 5.99
C ARG A 176 -0.90 -5.99 6.22
N PHE A 177 -0.46 -6.99 6.96
CA PHE A 177 0.95 -7.29 7.18
C PHE A 177 1.20 -8.72 6.76
N GLY A 178 2.40 -9.00 6.26
CA GLY A 178 2.81 -10.34 5.87
C GLY A 178 4.32 -10.53 5.98
N CYS A 179 4.78 -11.75 5.71
CA CYS A 179 6.18 -12.14 5.81
C CYS A 179 6.73 -11.98 7.24
N TYR A 180 6.21 -12.77 8.16
CA TYR A 180 6.62 -12.75 9.57
C TYR A 180 7.93 -13.52 9.80
N CYS A 181 8.32 -14.40 8.89
CA CYS A 181 9.59 -15.07 8.95
C CYS A 181 10.74 -14.08 8.71
N PRO A 182 11.80 -14.09 9.56
CA PRO A 182 13.01 -13.31 9.31
C PRO A 182 13.65 -13.69 7.97
N PRO A 183 14.42 -12.79 7.33
CA PRO A 183 15.11 -13.04 6.07
C PRO A 183 16.34 -13.95 6.30
N LEU A 184 16.07 -15.23 6.52
CA LEU A 184 17.11 -16.25 6.72
C LEU A 184 17.28 -17.06 5.44
N SER A 185 18.52 -17.22 5.02
CA SER A 185 18.87 -17.98 3.80
C SER A 185 18.72 -19.50 3.95
N SER A 186 18.52 -20.01 5.18
CA SER A 186 18.44 -21.43 5.49
C SER A 186 17.02 -21.96 5.40
N SER A 187 16.79 -22.93 4.50
CA SER A 187 15.50 -23.60 4.34
C SER A 187 15.02 -24.33 5.59
N GLN A 188 15.95 -24.84 6.42
CA GLN A 188 15.61 -25.52 7.65
C GLN A 188 15.00 -24.59 8.71
N TRP A 189 15.51 -23.36 8.81
CA TRP A 189 14.93 -22.35 9.70
C TRP A 189 13.59 -21.83 9.20
N GLN A 190 13.42 -21.73 7.90
CA GLN A 190 12.13 -21.35 7.29
C GLN A 190 11.04 -22.37 7.63
N ALA A 191 11.35 -23.69 7.54
CA ALA A 191 10.41 -24.74 7.90
C ALA A 191 10.02 -24.70 9.39
N ARG A 192 10.98 -24.44 10.29
CA ARG A 192 10.73 -24.32 11.73
C ARG A 192 9.90 -23.09 12.11
N LEU A 193 10.02 -22.02 11.35
CA LEU A 193 9.33 -20.75 11.59
C LEU A 193 8.00 -20.63 10.84
N SER A 194 7.58 -21.66 10.10
CA SER A 194 6.30 -21.68 9.37
C SER A 194 5.09 -21.44 10.27
N GLY A 195 5.14 -21.93 11.53
CA GLY A 195 4.12 -21.65 12.53
C GLY A 195 4.00 -20.18 12.91
N LEU A 196 5.12 -19.46 12.92
CA LEU A 196 5.15 -18.01 13.16
C LEU A 196 4.48 -17.23 12.03
N GLU A 197 4.68 -17.66 10.78
CA GLU A 197 4.03 -17.09 9.60
C GLU A 197 2.52 -17.25 9.69
N LEU A 198 2.02 -18.45 9.97
CA LEU A 198 0.59 -18.72 10.10
C LEU A 198 -0.05 -17.92 11.25
N ALA A 199 0.61 -17.89 12.43
CA ALA A 199 0.12 -17.14 13.57
C ALA A 199 0.11 -15.62 13.30
N GLY A 200 1.18 -15.09 12.72
CA GLY A 200 1.31 -13.68 12.39
C GLY A 200 0.28 -13.24 11.36
N GLN A 201 0.06 -14.03 10.30
CA GLN A 201 -0.96 -13.77 9.28
C GLN A 201 -2.38 -13.83 9.87
N ARG A 202 -2.65 -14.79 10.74
CA ARG A 202 -3.97 -14.95 11.35
C ARG A 202 -4.29 -13.80 12.33
N LEU A 203 -3.33 -13.37 13.11
CA LEU A 203 -3.47 -12.28 14.08
C LEU A 203 -3.24 -10.89 13.49
N GLN A 204 -2.76 -10.79 12.22
CA GLN A 204 -2.41 -9.53 11.55
C GLN A 204 -1.54 -8.61 12.42
N LEU A 205 -0.53 -9.20 13.08
CA LEU A 205 0.39 -8.47 13.93
C LEU A 205 1.14 -7.38 13.14
N PRO A 206 1.36 -6.19 13.69
CA PRO A 206 2.06 -5.10 12.97
C PRO A 206 3.59 -5.30 12.89
N ALA A 207 4.06 -6.55 12.99
CA ALA A 207 5.46 -6.97 12.97
C ALA A 207 5.85 -7.70 11.67
N GLY A 208 4.94 -7.84 10.69
CA GLY A 208 5.22 -8.45 9.39
C GLY A 208 6.28 -7.68 8.60
N GLY A 209 7.03 -8.37 7.74
CA GLY A 209 8.13 -7.81 6.94
C GLY A 209 7.69 -6.71 5.98
N PHE A 210 6.52 -6.86 5.41
CA PHE A 210 5.90 -5.83 4.57
C PHE A 210 4.52 -5.43 5.11
N TYR A 211 4.07 -4.27 4.68
CA TYR A 211 2.69 -3.83 4.82
C TYR A 211 2.05 -3.63 3.45
N LEU A 212 0.77 -3.91 3.34
CA LEU A 212 -0.09 -3.59 2.21
C LEU A 212 -1.22 -2.67 2.68
N LEU A 213 -1.28 -1.47 2.13
CA LEU A 213 -2.38 -0.52 2.33
C LEU A 213 -3.28 -0.55 1.11
N VAL A 214 -4.57 -0.72 1.31
CA VAL A 214 -5.59 -0.60 0.27
C VAL A 214 -6.42 0.63 0.58
N ALA A 215 -6.37 1.60 -0.30
CA ALA A 215 -7.07 2.86 -0.15
C ALA A 215 -7.94 3.15 -1.38
N ARG A 216 -9.13 3.69 -1.15
CA ARG A 216 -10.08 4.06 -2.19
C ARG A 216 -10.13 5.58 -2.33
N LYS A 217 -10.06 6.06 -3.57
CA LYS A 217 -10.20 7.49 -3.85
C LYS A 217 -11.64 7.93 -3.62
N LEU A 218 -11.82 8.93 -2.76
CA LEU A 218 -13.15 9.45 -2.45
C LEU A 218 -13.73 10.19 -3.64
N MET A 219 -15.03 10.03 -3.87
CA MET A 219 -15.75 10.86 -4.82
C MET A 219 -16.04 12.22 -4.17
N VAL A 220 -15.89 13.29 -4.94
CA VAL A 220 -16.26 14.64 -4.49
C VAL A 220 -17.77 14.62 -4.17
N GLY A 221 -18.14 14.90 -2.92
CA GLY A 221 -19.53 14.88 -2.45
C GLY A 221 -19.92 13.70 -1.55
N LEU A 222 -19.14 12.61 -1.52
CA LEU A 222 -19.37 11.48 -0.62
C LEU A 222 -18.31 11.44 0.49
N ARG A 223 -18.35 12.40 1.42
CA ARG A 223 -17.67 12.19 2.70
C ARG A 223 -18.50 11.18 3.49
N PRO A 224 -17.99 9.98 3.79
CA PRO A 224 -18.65 9.12 4.76
C PRO A 224 -18.69 9.90 6.08
N LEU A 225 -19.87 10.21 6.55
CA LEU A 225 -20.06 10.78 7.89
C LEU A 225 -19.44 9.78 8.87
N ARG A 226 -18.38 10.22 9.54
CA ARG A 226 -17.76 9.44 10.61
C ARG A 226 -18.81 9.38 11.69
N GLN A 227 -19.55 8.25 11.79
CA GLN A 227 -20.48 8.03 12.89
C GLN A 227 -19.70 8.20 14.19
N SER A 228 -19.96 9.29 14.87
CA SER A 228 -19.34 9.57 16.16
C SER A 228 -19.84 8.50 17.13
N ARG A 229 -18.92 7.93 17.87
CA ARG A 229 -19.20 6.91 18.91
C ARG A 229 -20.22 7.42 19.96
N ARG A 230 -20.51 8.72 19.97
CA ARG A 230 -21.48 9.38 20.84
C ARG A 230 -22.94 9.10 20.47
N GLU A 231 -23.27 8.89 19.18
CA GLU A 231 -24.66 8.64 18.78
C GLU A 231 -25.17 7.26 19.20
N ARG A 232 -24.29 6.29 19.39
CA ARG A 232 -24.67 4.95 19.88
C ARG A 232 -25.05 4.93 21.38
N MET A 233 -24.61 5.90 22.16
CA MET A 233 -24.93 5.97 23.60
C MET A 233 -26.28 6.67 23.84
N GLY A 234 -26.75 7.50 22.93
CA GLY A 234 -28.06 8.20 23.03
C GLY A 234 -29.25 7.30 22.77
N GLN A 235 -29.07 6.16 22.08
CA GLN A 235 -30.17 5.23 21.77
C GLN A 235 -30.46 4.22 22.90
N LEU A 236 -29.68 4.21 23.96
CA LEU A 236 -29.84 3.28 25.09
C LEU A 236 -30.49 3.90 26.32
N LEU A 237 -30.85 5.18 26.27
CA LEU A 237 -31.59 5.82 27.35
C LEU A 237 -33.11 5.69 27.08
N PRO A 238 -33.86 4.98 27.94
CA PRO A 238 -35.33 4.94 27.80
C PRO A 238 -35.90 6.34 27.99
N MET A 239 -36.65 6.83 27.01
CA MET A 239 -37.35 8.08 27.14
C MET A 239 -38.38 7.97 28.28
N PRO A 240 -38.41 8.91 29.21
CA PRO A 240 -39.46 8.93 30.23
C PRO A 240 -40.81 9.14 29.56
N VAL A 241 -41.68 8.15 29.67
CA VAL A 241 -43.08 8.27 29.24
C VAL A 241 -43.82 9.16 30.24
N ALA A 242 -44.24 10.32 29.80
CA ALA A 242 -45.11 11.20 30.59
C ALA A 242 -46.47 10.51 30.87
N LYS A 243 -46.70 10.20 32.14
CA LYS A 243 -47.99 9.67 32.59
C LYS A 243 -48.99 10.82 32.58
N VAL A 244 -49.96 10.83 31.65
CA VAL A 244 -51.08 11.75 31.66
C VAL A 244 -52.04 11.31 32.76
N SER A 245 -52.12 12.10 33.84
CA SER A 245 -53.09 11.93 34.87
C SER A 245 -54.44 12.45 34.36
N ARG A 246 -55.38 11.55 34.12
CA ARG A 246 -56.81 11.92 33.87
C ARG A 246 -57.38 12.41 35.19
N ARG A 247 -57.70 13.69 35.31
CA ARG A 247 -58.55 14.20 36.33
C ARG A 247 -60.00 13.89 35.89
N ASP A 248 -60.64 12.99 36.63
CA ASP A 248 -62.10 12.83 36.57
C ASP A 248 -62.72 14.10 37.09
N ALA A 249 -63.52 14.75 36.26
CA ALA A 249 -64.43 15.83 36.68
C ALA A 249 -65.76 15.19 37.12
N GLU A 250 -65.96 15.10 38.40
CA GLU A 250 -67.30 14.95 38.97
C GLU A 250 -67.97 16.32 39.14
N GLN A 251 -69.22 16.36 38.74
CA GLN A 251 -70.28 17.32 38.90
C GLN A 251 -70.41 18.48 37.91
#